data_84c82ea516f05cda4f9d71120301db5b
#
_entry.id   84c82ea516f05cda4f9d71120301db5b
#
_cell.length_a   1.000
_cell.length_b   1.000
_cell.length_c   1.000
_cell.angle_alpha   90.00
_cell.angle_beta   90.00
_cell.angle_gamma   90.00
#
_symmetry.space_group_name_H-M   'P 1'
#
loop_
_entity.id
_entity.type
_entity.pdbx_description
1 polymer ?
#
loop_
_entity_poly.entity_id
_entity_poly.type
_entity_poly.pdbx_seq_one_letter_code
_entity_poly.pdbx_strand_id
1 'polypeptide(L)'
;MVCKKLIRRWAGLFVAGLLIVILSSAVAGAEKKKEGLETISVTRVEVEPVEAEQGVVGVAKVMLNECIVVREIKVMKGDNRTVLKFPEYISKRGIVYPQIKFLKEEVGDAIVKAIETGKPSQEKLEQVSFKVTDWFRLRGAGKRKVNVEITFNNAVAVSCGIMEGKRGPWIAWPSRPPEKGRGSWVKQIYIYDERIKKSIEKLLLTKYEAMSQEEGEEW
;
A
#
# COMPACT_ATOMS: atom_id res chain seq x y z
N MET A 1 7.30 80.57 -30.78
CA MET A 1 6.96 79.58 -31.81
C MET A 1 7.72 78.27 -31.54
N VAL A 2 7.43 77.57 -30.52
CA VAL A 2 7.92 76.20 -30.18
C VAL A 2 6.96 75.68 -29.12
N CYS A 3 6.05 74.81 -29.43
CA CYS A 3 5.39 73.90 -28.48
C CYS A 3 4.14 73.22 -29.08
N LYS A 4 4.32 72.45 -30.17
CA LYS A 4 3.24 71.60 -30.69
C LYS A 4 3.70 70.22 -31.19
N LYS A 5 4.89 69.70 -30.79
CA LYS A 5 5.41 68.44 -31.30
C LYS A 5 5.64 67.34 -30.23
N LEU A 6 5.21 67.53 -29.01
CA LEU A 6 5.52 66.59 -27.92
C LEU A 6 4.33 65.73 -27.40
N ILE A 7 3.11 65.90 -27.95
CA ILE A 7 1.91 65.21 -27.43
C ILE A 7 1.53 63.95 -28.24
N ARG A 8 2.20 63.68 -29.37
CA ARG A 8 1.82 62.53 -30.24
C ARG A 8 2.63 61.22 -30.02
N ARG A 9 3.56 61.18 -29.08
CA ARG A 9 4.42 59.99 -28.86
C ARG A 9 4.04 59.15 -27.64
N TRP A 10 3.03 59.51 -26.86
CA TRP A 10 2.62 58.78 -25.65
C TRP A 10 1.33 57.98 -25.78
N ALA A 11 0.61 58.14 -26.87
CA ALA A 11 -0.64 57.41 -27.09
C ALA A 11 -0.44 55.98 -27.61
N GLY A 12 0.79 55.62 -28.02
CA GLY A 12 1.08 54.26 -28.61
C GLY A 12 1.58 53.22 -27.59
N LEU A 13 1.92 53.62 -26.34
CA LEU A 13 2.53 52.71 -25.37
C LEU A 13 1.53 52.13 -24.36
N PHE A 14 0.30 52.67 -24.26
CA PHE A 14 -0.71 52.19 -23.31
C PHE A 14 -1.59 51.05 -23.86
N VAL A 15 -1.60 50.82 -25.20
CA VAL A 15 -2.42 49.75 -25.79
C VAL A 15 -1.68 48.40 -25.80
N ALA A 16 -0.34 48.41 -25.79
CA ALA A 16 0.44 47.15 -25.77
C ALA A 16 0.56 46.54 -24.37
N GLY A 17 0.39 47.34 -23.29
CA GLY A 17 0.46 46.88 -21.91
C GLY A 17 -0.82 46.14 -21.40
N LEU A 18 -1.96 46.39 -22.02
CA LEU A 18 -3.24 45.83 -21.58
C LEU A 18 -3.53 44.45 -22.20
N LEU A 19 -2.84 44.10 -23.29
CA LEU A 19 -3.04 42.78 -23.94
C LEU A 19 -2.17 41.67 -23.35
N ILE A 20 -1.14 41.99 -22.56
CA ILE A 20 -0.26 41.00 -21.93
C ILE A 20 -0.81 40.52 -20.57
N VAL A 21 -1.67 41.30 -19.93
CA VAL A 21 -2.24 40.93 -18.59
C VAL A 21 -3.42 39.97 -18.73
N ILE A 22 -4.06 39.87 -19.90
CA ILE A 22 -5.21 38.96 -20.11
C ILE A 22 -4.78 37.54 -20.51
N LEU A 23 -3.56 37.34 -20.96
CA LEU A 23 -3.03 36.02 -21.38
C LEU A 23 -2.32 35.26 -20.26
N SER A 24 -2.05 35.88 -19.11
CA SER A 24 -1.42 35.24 -17.96
C SER A 24 -2.40 34.70 -16.91
N SER A 25 -3.70 34.95 -17.06
CA SER A 25 -4.72 34.41 -16.13
C SER A 25 -5.42 33.13 -16.61
N ALA A 26 -5.02 32.58 -17.78
CA ALA A 26 -5.64 31.37 -18.33
C ALA A 26 -4.82 30.10 -18.15
N VAL A 27 -3.69 30.14 -17.44
CA VAL A 27 -2.84 28.96 -17.20
C VAL A 27 -2.74 28.58 -15.72
N ALA A 28 -3.45 29.26 -14.84
CA ALA A 28 -3.66 28.83 -13.46
C ALA A 28 -4.97 28.00 -13.33
N GLY A 29 -5.32 27.25 -14.34
CA GLY A 29 -6.27 26.14 -14.29
C GLY A 29 -5.59 24.96 -13.63
N ALA A 30 -5.43 25.10 -12.29
CA ALA A 30 -5.09 24.10 -11.34
C ALA A 30 -5.31 22.67 -11.86
N GLU A 31 -4.28 21.91 -12.01
CA GLU A 31 -4.34 20.52 -11.62
C GLU A 31 -4.80 20.48 -10.16
N LYS A 32 -6.11 20.46 -9.95
CA LYS A 32 -6.71 19.86 -8.78
C LYS A 32 -6.28 18.40 -8.82
N LYS A 33 -5.08 18.14 -8.28
CA LYS A 33 -4.64 16.82 -7.89
C LYS A 33 -5.84 16.21 -7.18
N LYS A 34 -6.43 15.19 -7.79
CA LYS A 34 -7.55 14.47 -7.22
C LYS A 34 -7.08 13.93 -5.87
N GLU A 35 -7.36 14.65 -4.81
CA GLU A 35 -7.22 14.22 -3.40
C GLU A 35 -8.24 13.14 -3.05
N GLY A 36 -8.57 12.25 -3.98
CA GLY A 36 -9.69 11.33 -3.85
C GLY A 36 -9.34 9.84 -3.84
N LEU A 37 -8.07 9.45 -3.77
CA LEU A 37 -7.67 8.05 -3.93
C LEU A 37 -6.88 7.49 -2.74
N GLU A 38 -7.09 8.02 -1.55
CA GLU A 38 -6.37 7.59 -0.36
C GLU A 38 -7.09 6.53 0.48
N THR A 39 -8.21 6.00 0.04
CA THR A 39 -8.97 5.00 0.78
C THR A 39 -8.82 3.61 0.16
N ILE A 40 -9.07 2.60 0.95
CA ILE A 40 -9.16 1.21 0.54
C ILE A 40 -10.53 0.69 0.92
N SER A 41 -11.23 0.03 -0.01
CA SER A 41 -12.52 -0.58 0.22
C SER A 41 -12.43 -2.10 0.36
N VAL A 42 -13.29 -2.70 1.16
CA VAL A 42 -13.43 -4.16 1.26
C VAL A 42 -14.31 -4.63 0.10
N THR A 43 -13.71 -5.29 -0.88
CA THR A 43 -14.43 -5.74 -2.10
C THR A 43 -14.95 -7.17 -2.00
N ARG A 44 -14.44 -7.96 -1.07
CA ARG A 44 -14.93 -9.32 -0.78
C ARG A 44 -14.68 -9.67 0.68
N VAL A 45 -15.62 -10.36 1.28
CA VAL A 45 -15.53 -10.89 2.64
C VAL A 45 -16.08 -12.31 2.69
N GLU A 46 -15.37 -13.20 3.34
CA GLU A 46 -15.76 -14.57 3.61
C GLU A 46 -15.49 -14.80 5.12
N VAL A 47 -16.46 -15.34 5.84
CA VAL A 47 -16.34 -15.63 7.28
C VAL A 47 -16.75 -17.08 7.52
N GLU A 48 -15.84 -17.86 8.03
CA GLU A 48 -16.07 -19.25 8.42
C GLU A 48 -16.20 -19.33 9.94
N PRO A 49 -17.35 -19.74 10.48
CA PRO A 49 -17.47 -19.95 11.92
C PRO A 49 -16.57 -21.11 12.35
N VAL A 50 -15.98 -20.99 13.52
CA VAL A 50 -15.22 -22.07 14.16
C VAL A 50 -15.78 -22.35 15.55
N GLU A 51 -15.58 -23.58 16.06
CA GLU A 51 -15.89 -23.87 17.45
C GLU A 51 -15.09 -22.90 18.34
N ALA A 52 -15.78 -22.28 19.30
CA ALA A 52 -15.20 -21.22 20.12
C ALA A 52 -14.03 -21.77 20.95
N GLU A 53 -12.82 -21.49 20.51
CA GLU A 53 -11.59 -21.80 21.21
C GLU A 53 -10.86 -20.51 21.55
N GLN A 54 -10.52 -20.32 22.82
CA GLN A 54 -9.81 -19.11 23.28
C GLN A 54 -10.50 -17.78 22.88
N GLY A 55 -11.84 -17.76 22.78
CA GLY A 55 -12.62 -16.58 22.40
C GLY A 55 -12.67 -16.31 20.89
N VAL A 56 -12.05 -17.14 20.05
CA VAL A 56 -12.17 -17.05 18.58
C VAL A 56 -13.51 -17.70 18.19
N VAL A 57 -14.36 -16.95 17.50
CA VAL A 57 -15.68 -17.39 17.04
C VAL A 57 -15.77 -17.61 15.53
N GLY A 58 -14.74 -17.19 14.81
CA GLY A 58 -14.67 -17.36 13.37
C GLY A 58 -13.29 -17.01 12.80
N VAL A 59 -13.07 -17.40 11.55
CA VAL A 59 -11.91 -17.01 10.76
C VAL A 59 -12.41 -16.32 9.50
N ALA A 60 -11.88 -15.13 9.25
CA ALA A 60 -12.29 -14.34 8.09
C ALA A 60 -11.19 -14.23 7.05
N LYS A 61 -11.63 -14.04 5.82
CA LYS A 61 -10.81 -13.68 4.67
C LYS A 61 -11.43 -12.45 4.03
N VAL A 62 -10.63 -11.43 3.80
CA VAL A 62 -11.05 -10.20 3.12
C VAL A 62 -10.19 -9.94 1.89
N MET A 63 -10.81 -9.32 0.90
CA MET A 63 -10.13 -8.77 -0.27
C MET A 63 -10.32 -7.25 -0.27
N LEU A 64 -9.22 -6.53 -0.43
CA LEU A 64 -9.18 -5.08 -0.46
C LEU A 64 -8.92 -4.61 -1.90
N ASN A 65 -9.81 -3.78 -2.45
CA ASN A 65 -9.75 -3.21 -3.82
C ASN A 65 -9.46 -4.24 -4.92
N GLU A 66 -9.96 -5.47 -4.78
CA GLU A 66 -9.62 -6.60 -5.66
C GLU A 66 -8.10 -6.80 -5.87
N CYS A 67 -7.29 -6.28 -4.96
CA CYS A 67 -5.83 -6.28 -5.06
C CYS A 67 -5.15 -7.05 -3.94
N ILE A 68 -5.50 -6.79 -2.68
CA ILE A 68 -4.84 -7.39 -1.52
C ILE A 68 -5.78 -8.39 -0.87
N VAL A 69 -5.33 -9.62 -0.70
CA VAL A 69 -6.07 -10.64 0.06
C VAL A 69 -5.41 -10.82 1.40
N VAL A 70 -6.22 -10.72 2.46
CA VAL A 70 -5.84 -11.03 3.84
C VAL A 70 -6.67 -12.21 4.31
N ARG A 71 -6.01 -13.28 4.74
CA ARG A 71 -6.60 -14.54 5.21
C ARG A 71 -6.28 -14.75 6.68
N GLU A 72 -7.00 -15.69 7.29
CA GLU A 72 -6.77 -16.10 8.67
C GLU A 72 -6.91 -14.95 9.68
N ILE A 73 -7.82 -14.02 9.41
CA ILE A 73 -8.20 -12.99 10.37
C ILE A 73 -9.04 -13.67 11.43
N LYS A 74 -8.54 -13.76 12.66
CA LYS A 74 -9.31 -14.34 13.77
C LYS A 74 -10.35 -13.34 14.23
N VAL A 75 -11.61 -13.78 14.22
CA VAL A 75 -12.75 -12.99 14.70
C VAL A 75 -13.00 -13.40 16.14
N MET A 76 -12.85 -12.46 17.05
CA MET A 76 -12.99 -12.67 18.48
C MET A 76 -14.19 -11.89 19.00
N LYS A 77 -14.95 -12.50 19.92
CA LYS A 77 -16.05 -11.82 20.60
C LYS A 77 -15.48 -11.12 21.84
N GLY A 78 -15.48 -9.80 21.82
CA GLY A 78 -15.25 -8.98 23.01
C GLY A 78 -16.56 -8.73 23.78
N ASP A 79 -16.50 -8.02 24.91
CA ASP A 79 -17.66 -7.78 25.75
C ASP A 79 -18.80 -7.05 25.02
N ASN A 80 -18.47 -6.03 24.21
CA ASN A 80 -19.46 -5.24 23.46
C ASN A 80 -19.07 -4.97 22.00
N ARG A 81 -18.03 -5.63 21.48
CA ARG A 81 -17.54 -5.39 20.12
C ARG A 81 -16.83 -6.61 19.54
N THR A 82 -16.82 -6.70 18.24
CA THR A 82 -15.97 -7.61 17.50
C THR A 82 -14.51 -7.14 17.55
N VAL A 83 -13.60 -8.04 17.89
CA VAL A 83 -12.16 -7.78 17.86
C VAL A 83 -11.54 -8.65 16.79
N LEU A 84 -10.75 -8.04 15.92
CA LEU A 84 -10.05 -8.74 14.85
C LEU A 84 -8.57 -8.89 15.20
N LYS A 85 -8.06 -10.10 15.07
CA LYS A 85 -6.63 -10.37 15.15
C LYS A 85 -6.12 -10.74 13.76
N PHE A 86 -5.28 -9.88 13.20
CA PHE A 86 -4.67 -10.05 11.90
C PHE A 86 -3.44 -10.94 11.95
N PRO A 87 -2.97 -11.49 10.80
CA PRO A 87 -1.74 -12.26 10.73
C PRO A 87 -0.54 -11.51 11.27
N GLU A 88 0.23 -12.18 12.09
CA GLU A 88 1.44 -11.68 12.74
C GLU A 88 2.58 -12.67 12.55
N TYR A 89 3.80 -12.17 12.50
CA TYR A 89 5.00 -12.97 12.60
C TYR A 89 5.56 -12.88 14.02
N ILE A 90 5.72 -14.01 14.66
CA ILE A 90 6.36 -14.09 15.97
C ILE A 90 7.78 -14.60 15.79
N SER A 91 8.76 -13.77 16.16
CA SER A 91 10.18 -14.16 16.10
C SER A 91 10.51 -15.23 17.13
N LYS A 92 11.68 -15.86 16.96
CA LYS A 92 12.20 -16.83 17.95
C LYS A 92 12.41 -16.24 19.35
N ARG A 93 12.47 -14.90 19.45
CA ARG A 93 12.60 -14.16 20.72
C ARG A 93 11.24 -13.74 21.29
N GLY A 94 10.12 -14.20 20.71
CA GLY A 94 8.78 -13.82 21.14
C GLY A 94 8.33 -12.42 20.70
N ILE A 95 9.12 -11.69 19.89
CA ILE A 95 8.73 -10.36 19.41
C ILE A 95 7.70 -10.54 18.30
N VAL A 96 6.57 -9.85 18.44
CA VAL A 96 5.46 -9.86 17.49
C VAL A 96 5.64 -8.76 16.46
N TYR A 97 5.54 -9.13 15.19
CA TYR A 97 5.61 -8.22 14.05
C TYR A 97 4.30 -8.31 13.26
N PRO A 98 3.48 -7.24 13.24
CA PRO A 98 2.28 -7.21 12.41
C PRO A 98 2.67 -7.33 10.94
N GLN A 99 1.97 -8.20 10.20
CA GLN A 99 2.21 -8.40 8.77
C GLN A 99 1.41 -7.42 7.90
N ILE A 100 0.41 -6.78 8.50
CA ILE A 100 -0.40 -5.72 7.90
C ILE A 100 -0.66 -4.65 8.95
N LYS A 101 -0.69 -3.38 8.51
CA LYS A 101 -1.03 -2.22 9.35
C LYS A 101 -2.05 -1.37 8.60
N PHE A 102 -3.03 -0.88 9.30
CA PHE A 102 -3.98 0.10 8.78
C PHE A 102 -3.51 1.49 9.21
N LEU A 103 -3.18 2.31 8.23
CA LEU A 103 -2.68 3.66 8.44
C LEU A 103 -3.83 4.67 8.59
N LYS A 104 -5.05 4.22 8.24
CA LYS A 104 -6.30 4.95 8.38
C LYS A 104 -7.30 4.09 9.15
N GLU A 105 -7.91 4.66 10.16
CA GLU A 105 -8.85 3.99 11.06
C GLU A 105 -10.09 3.49 10.29
N GLU A 106 -10.55 4.29 9.32
CA GLU A 106 -11.72 3.98 8.50
C GLU A 106 -11.59 2.65 7.74
N VAL A 107 -10.36 2.25 7.40
CA VAL A 107 -10.13 0.95 6.74
C VAL A 107 -10.34 -0.21 7.73
N GLY A 108 -9.87 -0.05 8.96
CA GLY A 108 -10.11 -1.01 10.03
C GLY A 108 -11.61 -1.19 10.30
N ASP A 109 -12.31 -0.08 10.45
CA ASP A 109 -13.76 -0.04 10.69
C ASP A 109 -14.54 -0.68 9.54
N ALA A 110 -14.15 -0.39 8.29
CA ALA A 110 -14.76 -0.99 7.11
C ALA A 110 -14.60 -2.52 7.09
N ILE A 111 -13.44 -3.04 7.53
CA ILE A 111 -13.19 -4.48 7.63
C ILE A 111 -14.05 -5.09 8.74
N VAL A 112 -14.10 -4.48 9.92
CA VAL A 112 -14.97 -4.94 11.04
C VAL A 112 -16.41 -5.01 10.56
N LYS A 113 -16.94 -3.93 9.99
CA LYS A 113 -18.31 -3.85 9.46
C LYS A 113 -18.58 -4.91 8.40
N ALA A 114 -17.66 -5.12 7.47
CA ALA A 114 -17.82 -6.13 6.41
C ALA A 114 -17.88 -7.55 7.00
N ILE A 115 -17.04 -7.86 8.00
CA ILE A 115 -17.01 -9.15 8.69
C ILE A 115 -18.30 -9.37 9.49
N GLU A 116 -18.77 -8.37 10.23
CA GLU A 116 -20.00 -8.45 11.04
C GLU A 116 -21.26 -8.62 10.19
N THR A 117 -21.31 -7.93 9.06
CA THR A 117 -22.48 -7.95 8.19
C THR A 117 -22.46 -9.03 7.12
N GLY A 118 -21.27 -9.62 6.87
CA GLY A 118 -21.05 -10.54 5.74
C GLY A 118 -21.15 -9.85 4.38
N LYS A 119 -21.12 -8.51 4.33
CA LYS A 119 -21.32 -7.74 3.10
C LYS A 119 -20.09 -6.88 2.78
N PRO A 120 -19.56 -6.95 1.55
CA PRO A 120 -18.49 -6.06 1.12
C PRO A 120 -18.99 -4.61 0.99
N SER A 121 -18.07 -3.66 0.92
CA SER A 121 -18.36 -2.29 0.51
C SER A 121 -18.85 -2.27 -0.94
N GLN A 122 -19.82 -1.39 -1.24
CA GLN A 122 -20.31 -1.21 -2.60
C GLN A 122 -19.37 -0.36 -3.46
N GLU A 123 -18.47 0.37 -2.83
CA GLU A 123 -17.52 1.24 -3.53
C GLU A 123 -16.26 0.47 -3.91
N LYS A 124 -16.04 0.35 -5.22
CA LYS A 124 -14.79 -0.14 -5.77
C LYS A 124 -13.93 1.07 -6.17
N LEU A 125 -12.73 1.14 -5.66
CA LEU A 125 -11.74 2.10 -6.14
C LEU A 125 -11.12 1.58 -7.43
N GLU A 126 -11.16 2.41 -8.48
CA GLU A 126 -10.68 2.02 -9.80
C GLU A 126 -9.15 1.86 -9.88
N GLN A 127 -8.42 2.52 -8.99
CA GLN A 127 -6.97 2.55 -9.06
C GLN A 127 -6.32 2.27 -7.71
N VAL A 128 -5.38 1.33 -7.69
CA VAL A 128 -4.52 1.04 -6.56
C VAL A 128 -3.13 1.58 -6.83
N SER A 129 -2.69 2.51 -6.00
CA SER A 129 -1.31 2.98 -5.97
C SER A 129 -0.52 2.27 -4.88
N PHE A 130 0.80 2.14 -5.07
CA PHE A 130 1.67 1.60 -4.04
C PHE A 130 3.00 2.34 -3.98
N LYS A 131 3.62 2.31 -2.80
CA LYS A 131 4.99 2.81 -2.60
C LYS A 131 5.72 1.95 -1.56
N VAL A 132 7.03 1.86 -1.69
CA VAL A 132 7.90 1.25 -0.67
C VAL A 132 8.10 2.29 0.44
N THR A 133 7.65 1.96 1.65
CA THR A 133 7.71 2.87 2.81
C THR A 133 8.80 2.50 3.80
N ASP A 134 9.24 1.25 3.82
CA ASP A 134 10.37 0.82 4.63
C ASP A 134 11.21 -0.21 3.88
N TRP A 135 12.53 -0.17 4.13
CA TRP A 135 13.51 -1.05 3.52
C TRP A 135 14.64 -1.32 4.50
N PHE A 136 14.60 -2.46 5.15
CA PHE A 136 15.57 -2.83 6.16
C PHE A 136 16.40 -4.04 5.74
N ARG A 137 17.71 -3.85 5.51
CA ARG A 137 18.66 -4.94 5.23
C ARG A 137 18.95 -5.73 6.48
N LEU A 138 18.96 -7.05 6.33
CA LEU A 138 19.32 -7.98 7.38
C LEU A 138 20.79 -8.40 7.21
N ARG A 139 21.58 -8.18 8.23
CA ARG A 139 22.96 -8.67 8.28
C ARG A 139 22.94 -10.13 8.73
N GLY A 140 23.57 -11.02 7.97
CA GLY A 140 23.75 -12.42 8.36
C GLY A 140 23.52 -13.42 7.23
N ALA A 141 23.84 -14.69 7.51
CA ALA A 141 23.85 -15.79 6.54
C ALA A 141 22.47 -16.38 6.20
N GLY A 142 21.38 -15.81 6.74
CA GLY A 142 20.02 -16.29 6.49
C GLY A 142 19.56 -16.05 5.04
N LYS A 143 18.59 -16.86 4.59
CA LYS A 143 17.99 -16.68 3.26
C LYS A 143 17.24 -15.35 3.13
N ARG A 144 16.68 -14.80 4.21
CA ARG A 144 16.00 -13.52 4.21
C ARG A 144 17.03 -12.40 4.25
N LYS A 145 17.06 -11.56 3.25
CA LYS A 145 18.06 -10.50 3.06
C LYS A 145 17.52 -9.12 3.39
N VAL A 146 16.25 -8.90 3.10
CA VAL A 146 15.62 -7.58 3.32
C VAL A 146 14.22 -7.78 3.88
N ASN A 147 13.84 -6.93 4.85
CA ASN A 147 12.46 -6.67 5.20
C ASN A 147 11.99 -5.43 4.45
N VAL A 148 10.81 -5.51 3.87
CA VAL A 148 10.21 -4.42 3.08
C VAL A 148 8.81 -4.17 3.59
N GLU A 149 8.42 -2.91 3.68
CA GLU A 149 7.03 -2.50 3.86
C GLU A 149 6.55 -1.77 2.62
N ILE A 150 5.38 -2.14 2.15
CA ILE A 150 4.73 -1.56 0.98
C ILE A 150 3.40 -0.98 1.42
N THR A 151 3.22 0.31 1.19
CA THR A 151 1.98 1.02 1.50
C THR A 151 1.14 1.17 0.24
N PHE A 152 -0.13 0.82 0.35
CA PHE A 152 -1.14 0.91 -0.70
C PHE A 152 -2.09 2.06 -0.39
N ASN A 153 -2.32 2.95 -1.36
CA ASN A 153 -3.22 4.12 -1.28
C ASN A 153 -3.02 4.96 -0.01
N ASN A 154 -1.80 5.01 0.56
CA ASN A 154 -1.51 5.61 1.87
C ASN A 154 -2.42 5.15 3.02
N ALA A 155 -3.06 4.00 2.90
CA ALA A 155 -4.08 3.52 3.83
C ALA A 155 -3.74 2.16 4.46
N VAL A 156 -3.09 1.27 3.73
CA VAL A 156 -2.70 -0.07 4.21
C VAL A 156 -1.24 -0.34 3.92
N ALA A 157 -0.49 -0.76 4.91
CA ALA A 157 0.89 -1.20 4.76
C ALA A 157 0.99 -2.72 4.94
N VAL A 158 1.69 -3.39 4.04
CA VAL A 158 1.93 -4.84 4.05
C VAL A 158 3.43 -5.09 4.11
N SER A 159 3.83 -5.94 5.05
CA SER A 159 5.22 -6.36 5.17
C SER A 159 5.51 -7.56 4.25
N CYS A 160 6.66 -7.55 3.58
CA CYS A 160 7.16 -8.69 2.83
C CYS A 160 8.68 -8.83 3.02
N GLY A 161 9.31 -9.80 2.40
CA GLY A 161 10.75 -9.95 2.47
C GLY A 161 11.37 -10.33 1.14
N ILE A 162 12.60 -9.89 0.92
CA ILE A 162 13.42 -10.41 -0.15
C ILE A 162 14.21 -11.59 0.40
N MET A 163 14.03 -12.72 -0.23
CA MET A 163 14.72 -13.96 0.06
C MET A 163 15.74 -14.24 -1.03
N GLU A 164 16.81 -14.91 -0.69
CA GLU A 164 17.83 -15.33 -1.65
C GLU A 164 18.08 -16.84 -1.56
N GLY A 165 18.23 -17.47 -2.70
CA GLY A 165 18.50 -18.89 -2.81
C GLY A 165 19.28 -19.22 -4.05
N LYS A 166 19.46 -20.54 -4.32
CA LYS A 166 20.25 -21.04 -5.45
C LYS A 166 19.76 -20.60 -6.83
N ARG A 167 18.49 -20.18 -6.96
CA ARG A 167 17.86 -19.72 -8.21
C ARG A 167 17.74 -18.20 -8.31
N GLY A 168 18.39 -17.47 -7.44
CA GLY A 168 18.32 -16.01 -7.33
C GLY A 168 17.34 -15.51 -6.27
N PRO A 169 17.12 -14.20 -6.20
CA PRO A 169 16.25 -13.57 -5.23
C PRO A 169 14.77 -13.71 -5.61
N TRP A 170 13.89 -13.73 -4.59
CA TRP A 170 12.43 -13.73 -4.78
C TRP A 170 11.73 -12.99 -3.63
N ILE A 171 10.51 -12.54 -3.87
CA ILE A 171 9.69 -11.88 -2.85
C ILE A 171 8.89 -12.92 -2.06
N ALA A 172 9.06 -12.90 -0.75
CA ALA A 172 8.29 -13.72 0.19
C ALA A 172 7.18 -12.87 0.83
N TRP A 173 5.97 -13.07 0.40
CA TRP A 173 4.77 -12.51 1.01
C TRP A 173 4.45 -13.21 2.33
N PRO A 174 3.73 -12.57 3.27
CA PRO A 174 3.35 -13.16 4.55
C PRO A 174 2.71 -14.54 4.40
N SER A 175 3.34 -15.52 5.03
CA SER A 175 2.91 -16.91 4.96
C SER A 175 3.32 -17.63 6.23
N ARG A 176 2.58 -18.66 6.61
CA ARG A 176 2.95 -19.54 7.72
C ARG A 176 3.26 -20.96 7.23
N PRO A 177 4.04 -21.72 8.00
CA PRO A 177 4.22 -23.14 7.69
C PRO A 177 2.89 -23.90 7.80
N PRO A 178 2.76 -25.05 7.14
CA PRO A 178 1.59 -25.90 7.29
C PRO A 178 1.52 -26.46 8.72
N GLU A 179 0.31 -26.61 9.26
CA GLU A 179 0.06 -27.02 10.65
C GLU A 179 0.70 -28.37 11.02
N LYS A 180 0.68 -29.32 10.09
CA LYS A 180 1.23 -30.67 10.33
C LYS A 180 2.70 -30.80 9.88
N GLY A 181 3.40 -29.71 9.65
CA GLY A 181 4.79 -29.71 9.19
C GLY A 181 5.01 -30.30 7.78
N ARG A 182 3.96 -30.77 7.10
CA ARG A 182 3.98 -31.31 5.76
C ARG A 182 3.03 -30.54 4.86
N GLY A 183 3.48 -30.20 3.65
CA GLY A 183 2.68 -29.45 2.67
C GLY A 183 3.29 -28.11 2.30
N SER A 184 2.54 -27.31 1.55
CA SER A 184 2.96 -25.98 1.10
C SER A 184 2.70 -24.93 2.16
N TRP A 185 3.51 -23.87 2.15
CA TRP A 185 3.29 -22.68 2.97
C TRP A 185 1.93 -22.07 2.69
N VAL A 186 1.21 -21.72 3.76
CA VAL A 186 -0.11 -21.08 3.68
C VAL A 186 0.07 -19.58 3.55
N LYS A 187 -0.33 -19.02 2.41
CA LYS A 187 -0.30 -17.56 2.19
C LYS A 187 -1.34 -16.90 3.08
N GLN A 188 -0.92 -15.99 3.93
CA GLN A 188 -1.79 -15.22 4.82
C GLN A 188 -2.15 -13.87 4.22
N ILE A 189 -1.17 -13.19 3.59
CA ILE A 189 -1.39 -11.93 2.88
C ILE A 189 -0.69 -12.05 1.53
N TYR A 190 -1.38 -11.68 0.45
CA TYR A 190 -0.80 -11.70 -0.89
C TYR A 190 -1.50 -10.73 -1.83
N ILE A 191 -0.80 -10.32 -2.87
CA ILE A 191 -1.34 -9.45 -3.91
C ILE A 191 -2.04 -10.33 -4.94
N TYR A 192 -3.33 -10.09 -5.13
CA TYR A 192 -4.20 -10.83 -6.05
C TYR A 192 -4.12 -10.28 -7.48
N ASP A 193 -4.05 -8.95 -7.64
CA ASP A 193 -3.83 -8.34 -8.96
C ASP A 193 -2.41 -8.64 -9.44
N GLU A 194 -2.31 -9.51 -10.45
CA GLU A 194 -1.02 -9.97 -10.99
C GLU A 194 -0.22 -8.85 -11.67
N ARG A 195 -0.86 -7.77 -12.16
CA ARG A 195 -0.16 -6.62 -12.76
C ARG A 195 0.54 -5.81 -11.67
N ILE A 196 -0.19 -5.53 -10.59
CA ILE A 196 0.36 -4.80 -9.44
C ILE A 196 1.44 -5.64 -8.78
N LYS A 197 1.20 -6.93 -8.57
CA LYS A 197 2.16 -7.86 -8.00
C LYS A 197 3.47 -7.88 -8.80
N LYS A 198 3.41 -8.07 -10.12
CA LYS A 198 4.59 -8.06 -11.00
C LYS A 198 5.33 -6.73 -10.97
N SER A 199 4.59 -5.61 -10.91
CA SER A 199 5.19 -4.27 -10.82
C SER A 199 5.96 -4.08 -9.50
N ILE A 200 5.39 -4.53 -8.38
CA ILE A 200 6.04 -4.51 -7.08
C ILE A 200 7.28 -5.42 -7.09
N GLU A 201 7.13 -6.67 -7.50
CA GLU A 201 8.23 -7.64 -7.51
C GLU A 201 9.39 -7.16 -8.38
N LYS A 202 9.10 -6.63 -9.57
CA LYS A 202 10.12 -6.03 -10.43
C LYS A 202 10.83 -4.86 -9.75
N LEU A 203 10.08 -3.91 -9.17
CA LEU A 203 10.65 -2.76 -8.46
C LEU A 203 11.60 -3.19 -7.34
N LEU A 204 11.16 -4.14 -6.50
CA LEU A 204 11.91 -4.59 -5.34
C LEU A 204 13.17 -5.38 -5.74
N LEU A 205 13.06 -6.27 -6.72
CA LEU A 205 14.18 -7.08 -7.17
C LEU A 205 15.24 -6.22 -7.89
N THR A 206 14.83 -5.30 -8.78
CA THR A 206 15.76 -4.36 -9.41
C THR A 206 16.51 -3.51 -8.38
N LYS A 207 15.80 -3.00 -7.35
CA LYS A 207 16.44 -2.24 -6.28
C LYS A 207 17.43 -3.11 -5.48
N TYR A 208 17.06 -4.37 -5.19
CA TYR A 208 17.92 -5.30 -4.46
C TYR A 208 19.19 -5.64 -5.23
N GLU A 209 19.07 -5.92 -6.53
CA GLU A 209 20.20 -6.22 -7.42
C GLU A 209 21.18 -5.04 -7.53
N ALA A 210 20.68 -3.81 -7.73
CA ALA A 210 21.50 -2.61 -7.77
C ALA A 210 22.33 -2.43 -6.48
N MET A 211 21.68 -2.57 -5.31
CA MET A 211 22.37 -2.47 -4.02
C MET A 211 23.41 -3.60 -3.77
N SER A 212 23.18 -4.78 -4.35
CA SER A 212 24.12 -5.89 -4.22
C SER A 212 25.35 -5.74 -5.11
N GLN A 213 25.23 -5.04 -6.23
CA GLN A 213 26.35 -4.70 -7.11
C GLN A 213 27.26 -3.63 -6.49
N GLU A 214 26.68 -2.57 -5.92
CA GLU A 214 27.45 -1.52 -5.23
C GLU A 214 28.37 -2.06 -4.11
N GLU A 215 27.91 -3.08 -3.38
CA GLU A 215 28.73 -3.70 -2.31
C GLU A 215 29.82 -4.62 -2.86
N GLY A 216 29.67 -5.15 -4.08
CA GLY A 216 30.71 -5.99 -4.73
C GLY A 216 31.87 -5.17 -5.28
N GLU A 217 31.71 -3.87 -5.48
CA GLU A 217 32.74 -2.98 -6.00
C GLU A 217 33.60 -2.31 -4.90
N GLU A 218 33.19 -2.42 -3.62
CA GLU A 218 33.95 -1.84 -2.48
C GLU A 218 35.06 -2.77 -1.91
N TRP A 219 35.35 -3.90 -2.56
CA TRP A 219 36.44 -4.85 -2.19
C TRP A 219 37.38 -5.00 -3.40
#